data_dc55bee57a9239e1e0e085f5ca9684e3
#
_entry.id   dc55bee57a9239e1e0e085f5ca9684e3
#
_cell.length_a   1.000
_cell.length_b   1.000
_cell.length_c   1.000
_cell.angle_alpha   90.00
_cell.angle_beta   90.00
_cell.angle_gamma   90.00
#
_symmetry.space_group_name_H-M   'P 1'
#
loop_
_entity.id
_entity.type
_entity.pdbx_description
1 polymer ?
#
loop_
_entity_poly.entity_id
_entity_poly.type
_entity_poly.pdbx_seq_one_letter_code
_entity_poly.pdbx_strand_id
1 'polypeptide(L)' 'MKSSTKDEAKGKFHEVKGKVKEVAGKVSNDQNLEAEGTGEKIAGKIQEKVGQVKKVLE' A
#
# COMPACT_ATOMS: atom_id res chain seq x y z
N MET A 1 -16.47 -3.70 12.30
CA MET A 1 -15.01 -3.72 12.12
C MET A 1 -14.40 -2.45 12.65
N LYS A 2 -13.35 -2.55 13.42
CA LYS A 2 -12.66 -1.38 13.98
C LYS A 2 -11.95 -0.61 12.87
N SER A 3 -11.88 0.71 13.03
CA SER A 3 -11.21 1.61 12.09
C SER A 3 -9.75 1.22 11.84
N SER A 4 -9.02 0.86 12.89
CA SER A 4 -7.62 0.45 12.79
C SER A 4 -7.44 -0.81 11.95
N THR A 5 -8.31 -1.80 12.11
CA THR A 5 -8.27 -3.03 11.32
C THR A 5 -8.56 -2.73 9.85
N LYS A 6 -9.52 -1.84 9.60
CA LYS A 6 -9.87 -1.41 8.24
C LYS A 6 -8.69 -0.73 7.55
N ASP A 7 -8.01 0.17 8.27
CA ASP A 7 -6.85 0.89 7.74
C ASP A 7 -5.70 -0.07 7.44
N GLU A 8 -5.45 -1.04 8.31
CA GLU A 8 -4.43 -2.05 8.08
C GLU A 8 -4.74 -2.90 6.84
N ALA A 9 -5.99 -3.33 6.70
CA ALA A 9 -6.41 -4.14 5.55
C ALA A 9 -6.28 -3.36 4.25
N LYS A 10 -6.71 -2.09 4.24
CA LYS A 10 -6.60 -1.23 3.07
C LYS A 10 -5.15 -0.95 2.72
N GLY A 11 -4.33 -0.68 3.73
CA GLY A 11 -2.90 -0.44 3.54
C GLY A 11 -2.21 -1.65 2.92
N LYS A 12 -2.51 -2.84 3.42
CA LYS A 12 -1.97 -4.09 2.91
C LYS A 12 -2.40 -4.32 1.46
N PHE A 13 -3.66 -4.06 1.17
CA PHE A 13 -4.21 -4.19 -0.18
C PHE A 13 -3.49 -3.26 -1.16
N HIS A 14 -3.32 -2.00 -0.79
CA HIS A 14 -2.62 -1.02 -1.63
C HIS A 14 -1.15 -1.38 -1.81
N GLU A 15 -0.53 -1.90 -0.76
CA GLU A 15 0.86 -2.32 -0.80
C GLU A 15 1.05 -3.46 -1.82
N VAL A 16 0.20 -4.47 -1.77
CA VAL A 16 0.24 -5.60 -2.70
C VAL A 16 -0.03 -5.13 -4.13
N LYS A 17 -1.05 -4.30 -4.30
CA LYS A 17 -1.43 -3.76 -5.61
C LYS A 17 -0.28 -2.93 -6.21
N GLY A 18 0.35 -2.11 -5.37
CA GLY A 18 1.50 -1.32 -5.79
C GLY A 18 2.69 -2.18 -6.18
N LYS A 19 2.94 -3.25 -5.45
CA LYS A 19 4.01 -4.19 -5.76
C LYS A 19 3.78 -4.86 -7.12
N VAL A 20 2.55 -5.26 -7.40
CA VAL A 20 2.19 -5.85 -8.70
C VAL A 20 2.46 -4.86 -9.83
N LYS A 21 2.05 -3.60 -9.67
CA LYS A 21 2.27 -2.56 -10.67
C LYS A 21 3.76 -2.27 -10.86
N GLU A 22 4.51 -2.24 -9.77
CA GLU A 22 5.96 -1.99 -9.81
C GLU A 22 6.66 -3.09 -10.62
N VAL A 23 6.35 -4.35 -10.33
CA VAL A 23 6.93 -5.50 -11.03
C VAL A 23 6.51 -5.50 -12.49
N ALA A 24 5.24 -5.27 -12.77
CA ALA A 24 4.72 -5.20 -14.14
C ALA A 24 5.40 -4.08 -14.93
N GLY A 25 5.63 -2.94 -14.29
CA GLY A 25 6.33 -1.82 -14.91
C GLY A 25 7.77 -2.18 -15.27
N LYS A 26 8.48 -2.86 -14.38
CA LYS A 26 9.86 -3.30 -14.63
C LYS A 26 9.92 -4.30 -15.77
N VAL A 27 9.04 -5.29 -15.77
CA VAL A 27 9.01 -6.33 -16.81
C VAL A 27 8.70 -5.75 -18.18
N SER A 28 7.76 -4.80 -18.26
CA SER A 28 7.38 -4.17 -19.52
C SER A 28 8.23 -2.94 -19.86
N ASN A 29 9.18 -2.58 -19.02
CA ASN A 29 10.02 -1.41 -19.16
C ASN A 29 9.20 -0.11 -19.21
N ASP A 30 8.12 -0.07 -18.43
CA ASP A 30 7.22 1.08 -18.33
C ASP A 30 7.51 1.82 -17.01
N GLN A 31 8.29 2.89 -17.10
CA GLN A 31 8.70 3.66 -15.94
C GLN A 31 7.54 4.35 -15.23
N ASN A 32 6.52 4.75 -15.97
CA ASN A 32 5.35 5.39 -15.38
C ASN A 32 4.56 4.41 -14.51
N LEU A 33 4.38 3.20 -15.00
CA LEU A 33 3.68 2.15 -14.24
C LEU A 33 4.49 1.74 -13.01
N GLU A 34 5.80 1.62 -13.15
CA GLU A 34 6.70 1.29 -12.03
C GLU A 34 6.61 2.36 -10.95
N ALA A 35 6.69 3.63 -11.33
CA ALA A 35 6.61 4.75 -10.39
C ALA A 35 5.25 4.81 -9.70
N GLU A 36 4.17 4.57 -10.43
CA GLU A 36 2.83 4.51 -9.90
C GLU A 36 2.69 3.41 -8.86
N GLY A 37 3.23 2.22 -9.17
CA GLY A 37 3.23 1.09 -8.25
C GLY A 37 4.02 1.36 -6.98
N THR A 38 5.19 1.97 -7.10
CA THR A 38 6.02 2.35 -5.96
C THR A 38 5.30 3.35 -5.08
N GLY A 39 4.66 4.37 -5.67
CA GLY A 39 3.89 5.35 -4.92
C GLY A 39 2.73 4.72 -4.17
N GLU A 40 2.00 3.83 -4.81
CA GLU A 40 0.87 3.13 -4.20
C GLU A 40 1.32 2.23 -3.06
N LYS A 41 2.45 1.54 -3.23
CA LYS A 41 3.03 0.69 -2.18
C LYS A 41 3.40 1.52 -0.95
N ILE A 42 4.00 2.68 -1.15
CA ILE A 42 4.37 3.59 -0.05
C ILE A 42 3.11 4.10 0.64
N ALA A 43 2.11 4.51 -0.12
CA ALA A 43 0.83 4.96 0.45
C ALA A 43 0.18 3.86 1.29
N GLY A 44 0.24 2.61 0.82
CA GLY A 44 -0.28 1.47 1.55
C GLY A 44 0.43 1.26 2.88
N LYS A 45 1.76 1.41 2.89
CA LYS A 45 2.55 1.28 4.12
C LYS A 45 2.21 2.37 5.12
N ILE A 46 2.03 3.59 4.67
CA ILE A 46 1.63 4.72 5.52
C ILE A 46 0.27 4.42 6.15
N GLN A 47 -0.69 3.98 5.35
CA GLN A 47 -2.03 3.65 5.83
C GLN A 47 -2.01 2.51 6.84
N GLU A 48 -1.17 1.50 6.61
CA GLU A 48 -0.99 0.38 7.52
C GLU A 48 -0.45 0.87 8.87
N LYS A 49 0.51 1.79 8.85
CA LYS A 49 1.06 2.38 10.08
C LYS A 49 0.04 3.21 10.83
N VAL A 50 -0.79 3.96 10.14
CA VAL A 50 -1.89 4.71 10.76
C VAL A 50 -2.84 3.75 11.46
N GLY A 51 -3.16 2.62 10.82
CA GLY A 51 -4.00 1.59 11.43
C GLY A 51 -3.39 1.02 12.70
N GLN A 52 -2.09 0.78 12.69
CA GLN A 52 -1.38 0.27 13.87
C GLN A 52 -1.40 1.27 15.03
N VAL A 53 -1.21 2.55 14.73
CA VAL A 53 -1.27 3.61 15.76
C VAL A 53 -2.67 3.69 16.36
N LYS A 54 -3.71 3.64 15.53
CA LYS A 54 -5.09 3.64 16.00
C LYS A 54 -5.37 2.44 16.90
N LYS A 55 -4.81 1.28 16.56
CA LYS A 55 -4.98 0.06 17.33
C LYS A 55 -4.43 0.22 18.75
N VAL A 56 -3.29 0.90 18.89
CA VAL A 56 -2.68 1.18 20.19
C VAL A 56 -3.55 2.13 21.01
N LEU A 57 -4.17 3.11 20.35
CA LEU A 57 -5.01 4.11 21.02
C LEU A 57 -6.44 3.62 21.31
N GLU A 58 -6.91 2.64 20.59
CA GLU A 58 -8.22 2.02 20.81
C GLU A 58 -8.16 1.08 22.00
#